data_4bddd6a29c864baeec6b5b7f114d610e
#
_entry.id   4bddd6a29c864baeec6b5b7f114d610e
#
_cell.length_a   1.000
_cell.length_b   1.000
_cell.length_c   1.000
_cell.angle_alpha   90.00
_cell.angle_beta   90.00
_cell.angle_gamma   90.00
#
_symmetry.space_group_name_H-M   'P 1'
#
loop_
_entity.id
_entity.type
_entity.pdbx_description
1 polymer ?
#
loop_
_entity_poly.entity_id
_entity_poly.type
_entity_poly.pdbx_seq_one_letter_code
_entity_poly.pdbx_strand_id
1 'polypeptide(L)'
;MNSSSAKGFTLIELMIVVAIIGILAAVALPSYKAYTIRAKVSEGIMAMSNCREAVTEASMSGFLNAPASVNGFSCGNNGATHLTLNVDTDENGKITAVLHNIPELGQHNRIEMIPYTDAALQHPAESKDFLRATARPIRGWKCAAPAMDGIAAVYLPSSCR
;
A
#
# COMPACT_ATOMS: atom_id res chain seq x y z
N MET A 1 34.50 58.68 5.75
CA MET A 1 34.11 57.37 6.29
C MET A 1 32.57 57.34 6.45
N ASN A 2 31.84 56.67 5.52
CA ASN A 2 30.40 56.57 5.62
C ASN A 2 30.07 55.36 6.51
N SER A 3 29.60 55.59 7.72
CA SER A 3 29.04 54.55 8.55
C SER A 3 27.61 54.24 8.06
N SER A 4 27.46 53.12 7.36
CA SER A 4 26.17 52.57 7.02
C SER A 4 25.45 52.13 8.31
N SER A 5 24.41 52.86 8.71
CA SER A 5 23.51 52.48 9.81
C SER A 5 22.85 51.14 9.48
N ALA A 6 23.24 50.06 10.13
CA ALA A 6 22.52 48.80 10.07
C ALA A 6 21.13 49.00 10.70
N LYS A 7 20.06 48.90 9.88
CA LYS A 7 18.68 48.93 10.37
C LYS A 7 18.41 47.59 11.06
N GLY A 8 18.19 47.62 12.37
CA GLY A 8 17.80 46.46 13.15
C GLY A 8 16.32 46.12 12.91
N PHE A 9 15.98 44.81 12.99
CA PHE A 9 14.61 44.33 12.96
C PHE A 9 13.85 44.77 14.23
N THR A 10 12.60 45.19 14.08
CA THR A 10 11.76 45.50 15.22
C THR A 10 11.22 44.20 15.80
N LEU A 11 10.95 44.18 17.11
CA LEU A 11 10.38 43.01 17.80
C LEU A 11 9.00 42.63 17.23
N ILE A 12 8.21 43.63 16.84
CA ILE A 12 6.87 43.40 16.26
C ILE A 12 6.94 42.78 14.87
N GLU A 13 7.93 43.11 14.04
CA GLU A 13 8.13 42.49 12.74
C GLU A 13 8.45 41.00 12.90
N LEU A 14 9.29 40.64 13.88
CA LEU A 14 9.61 39.28 14.17
C LEU A 14 8.35 38.51 14.69
N MET A 15 7.56 39.11 15.59
CA MET A 15 6.34 38.49 16.13
C MET A 15 5.32 38.18 15.05
N ILE A 16 5.08 39.09 14.11
CA ILE A 16 4.14 38.85 13.00
C ILE A 16 4.60 37.68 12.13
N VAL A 17 5.89 37.63 11.80
CA VAL A 17 6.45 36.57 10.96
C VAL A 17 6.28 35.18 11.63
N VAL A 18 6.65 35.05 12.90
CA VAL A 18 6.50 33.75 13.60
C VAL A 18 5.05 33.36 13.79
N ALA A 19 4.14 34.33 13.97
CA ALA A 19 2.71 34.04 14.06
C ALA A 19 2.16 33.46 12.73
N ILE A 20 2.53 34.07 11.60
CA ILE A 20 2.11 33.57 10.27
C ILE A 20 2.69 32.18 10.00
N ILE A 21 3.99 31.96 10.27
CA ILE A 21 4.62 30.64 10.12
C ILE A 21 3.93 29.60 11.01
N GLY A 22 3.58 29.96 12.25
CA GLY A 22 2.88 29.08 13.17
C GLY A 22 1.51 28.61 12.64
N ILE A 23 0.73 29.52 12.05
CA ILE A 23 -0.57 29.21 11.45
C ILE A 23 -0.39 28.29 10.23
N LEU A 24 0.54 28.62 9.34
CA LEU A 24 0.81 27.81 8.15
C LEU A 24 1.32 26.40 8.52
N ALA A 25 2.20 26.29 9.49
CA ALA A 25 2.72 25.01 9.97
C ALA A 25 1.61 24.13 10.60
N ALA A 26 0.66 24.72 11.34
CA ALA A 26 -0.45 24.00 11.96
C ALA A 26 -1.31 23.25 10.94
N VAL A 27 -1.48 23.78 9.73
CA VAL A 27 -2.26 23.16 8.65
C VAL A 27 -1.38 22.21 7.80
N ALA A 28 -0.12 22.56 7.56
CA ALA A 28 0.76 21.81 6.68
C ALA A 28 1.24 20.47 7.30
N LEU A 29 1.56 20.45 8.60
CA LEU A 29 2.13 19.25 9.24
C LEU A 29 1.23 18.01 9.19
N PRO A 30 -0.08 18.07 9.50
CA PRO A 30 -0.95 16.89 9.41
C PRO A 30 -1.05 16.33 7.98
N SER A 31 -1.14 17.22 7.00
CA SER A 31 -1.23 16.83 5.59
C SER A 31 0.06 16.16 5.11
N TYR A 32 1.22 16.67 5.52
CA TYR A 32 2.51 16.08 5.22
C TYR A 32 2.67 14.66 5.83
N LYS A 33 2.24 14.47 7.07
CA LYS A 33 2.25 13.15 7.72
C LYS A 33 1.42 12.14 6.95
N ALA A 34 0.18 12.46 6.59
CA ALA A 34 -0.67 11.57 5.82
C ALA A 34 -0.08 11.22 4.44
N TYR A 35 0.59 12.18 3.80
CA TYR A 35 1.27 11.95 2.54
C TYR A 35 2.46 10.99 2.68
N THR A 36 3.31 11.18 3.68
CA THR A 36 4.47 10.30 3.92
C THR A 36 4.06 8.88 4.29
N ILE A 37 2.97 8.70 5.08
CA ILE A 37 2.44 7.38 5.39
C ILE A 37 1.91 6.71 4.11
N ARG A 38 1.18 7.42 3.25
CA ARG A 38 0.72 6.89 1.96
C ARG A 38 1.87 6.44 1.06
N ALA A 39 2.97 7.19 1.03
CA ALA A 39 4.16 6.81 0.28
C ALA A 39 4.74 5.48 0.79
N LYS A 40 4.83 5.30 2.11
CA LYS A 40 5.28 4.05 2.73
C LYS A 40 4.32 2.88 2.45
N VAL A 41 3.00 3.11 2.50
CA VAL A 41 2.00 2.09 2.14
C VAL A 41 2.14 1.68 0.67
N SER A 42 2.45 2.62 -0.22
CA SER A 42 2.68 2.32 -1.64
C SER A 42 3.89 1.40 -1.86
N GLU A 43 4.92 1.46 -1.01
CA GLU A 43 6.04 0.49 -1.05
C GLU A 43 5.54 -0.93 -0.76
N GLY A 44 4.63 -1.11 0.21
CA GLY A 44 4.01 -2.41 0.49
C GLY A 44 3.22 -2.96 -0.71
N ILE A 45 2.54 -2.07 -1.46
CA ILE A 45 1.84 -2.47 -2.69
C ILE A 45 2.84 -2.92 -3.76
N MET A 46 3.97 -2.25 -3.88
CA MET A 46 5.05 -2.65 -4.79
C MET A 46 5.66 -4.01 -4.39
N ALA A 47 5.80 -4.29 -3.11
CA ALA A 47 6.28 -5.58 -2.62
C ALA A 47 5.39 -6.77 -3.03
N MET A 48 4.09 -6.54 -3.26
CA MET A 48 3.15 -7.56 -3.75
C MET A 48 3.27 -7.83 -5.26
N SER A 49 4.01 -7.02 -6.02
CA SER A 49 4.05 -7.11 -7.49
C SER A 49 4.58 -8.46 -7.99
N ASN A 50 5.60 -9.03 -7.35
CA ASN A 50 6.13 -10.33 -7.71
C ASN A 50 5.07 -11.44 -7.55
N CYS A 51 4.28 -11.40 -6.47
CA CYS A 51 3.19 -12.34 -6.28
C CYS A 51 2.08 -12.13 -7.30
N ARG A 52 1.79 -10.89 -7.68
CA ARG A 52 0.81 -10.59 -8.73
C ARG A 52 1.21 -11.21 -10.08
N GLU A 53 2.48 -11.16 -10.43
CA GLU A 53 3.01 -11.79 -11.64
C GLU A 53 2.89 -13.32 -11.56
N ALA A 54 3.32 -13.93 -10.45
CA ALA A 54 3.24 -15.39 -10.25
C ALA A 54 1.79 -15.91 -10.29
N VAL A 55 0.84 -15.24 -9.64
CA VAL A 55 -0.59 -15.58 -9.67
C VAL A 55 -1.15 -15.43 -11.08
N THR A 56 -0.78 -14.37 -11.80
CA THR A 56 -1.22 -14.16 -13.18
C THR A 56 -0.69 -15.25 -14.10
N GLU A 57 0.58 -15.62 -14.00
CA GLU A 57 1.19 -16.72 -14.76
C GLU A 57 0.50 -18.05 -14.45
N ALA A 58 0.25 -18.35 -13.17
CA ALA A 58 -0.44 -19.55 -12.74
C ALA A 58 -1.87 -19.63 -13.32
N SER A 59 -2.56 -18.50 -13.47
CA SER A 59 -3.91 -18.45 -14.09
C SER A 59 -3.92 -18.80 -15.59
N MET A 60 -2.78 -18.65 -16.25
CA MET A 60 -2.62 -18.97 -17.68
C MET A 60 -2.12 -20.39 -17.90
N SER A 61 -1.16 -20.85 -17.09
CA SER A 61 -0.55 -22.19 -17.22
C SER A 61 -1.35 -23.30 -16.55
N GLY A 62 -2.02 -22.95 -15.45
CA GLY A 62 -2.78 -23.86 -14.61
C GLY A 62 -1.94 -24.88 -13.84
N PHE A 63 -2.35 -25.20 -12.64
CA PHE A 63 -1.76 -26.26 -11.81
C PHE A 63 -2.43 -27.61 -12.09
N LEU A 64 -1.72 -28.71 -11.81
CA LEU A 64 -2.30 -30.05 -11.84
C LEU A 64 -3.24 -30.27 -10.65
N ASN A 65 -2.88 -29.73 -9.48
CA ASN A 65 -3.66 -29.80 -8.25
C ASN A 65 -3.96 -28.37 -7.77
N ALA A 66 -5.00 -28.20 -6.94
CA ALA A 66 -5.34 -26.91 -6.37
C ALA A 66 -4.14 -26.30 -5.61
N PRO A 67 -3.95 -24.98 -5.70
CA PRO A 67 -2.91 -24.31 -4.92
C PRO A 67 -3.07 -24.57 -3.43
N ALA A 68 -1.96 -24.60 -2.70
CA ALA A 68 -2.00 -24.70 -1.24
C ALA A 68 -2.70 -23.47 -0.64
N SER A 69 -3.29 -23.63 0.55
CA SER A 69 -4.00 -22.57 1.25
C SER A 69 -3.13 -21.37 1.66
N VAL A 70 -1.82 -21.58 1.75
CA VAL A 70 -0.84 -20.52 2.04
C VAL A 70 0.33 -20.66 1.07
N ASN A 71 0.66 -19.56 0.39
CA ASN A 71 1.83 -19.44 -0.49
C ASN A 71 1.94 -20.50 -1.60
N GLY A 72 0.80 -21.04 -2.06
CA GLY A 72 0.74 -22.05 -3.13
C GLY A 72 1.23 -21.56 -4.50
N PHE A 73 1.42 -20.26 -4.67
CA PHE A 73 1.93 -19.62 -5.89
C PHE A 73 3.46 -19.37 -5.86
N SER A 74 4.17 -19.90 -4.86
CA SER A 74 5.63 -19.84 -4.73
C SER A 74 6.25 -18.44 -4.70
N CYS A 75 5.49 -17.44 -4.28
CA CYS A 75 5.94 -16.05 -4.21
C CYS A 75 5.93 -15.46 -2.79
N GLY A 76 5.46 -16.20 -1.80
CA GLY A 76 5.45 -15.77 -0.40
C GLY A 76 6.86 -15.54 0.17
N ASN A 77 6.98 -14.62 1.12
CA ASN A 77 8.22 -14.20 1.80
C ASN A 77 9.29 -13.50 0.94
N ASN A 78 9.13 -13.45 -0.39
CA ASN A 78 10.08 -12.76 -1.28
C ASN A 78 9.85 -11.24 -1.35
N GLY A 79 8.77 -10.75 -0.76
CA GLY A 79 8.43 -9.33 -0.72
C GLY A 79 8.78 -8.62 0.59
N ALA A 80 9.50 -9.28 1.51
CA ALA A 80 9.92 -8.65 2.76
C ALA A 80 10.90 -7.50 2.50
N THR A 81 10.57 -6.31 3.01
CA THR A 81 11.39 -5.09 2.93
C THR A 81 11.51 -4.46 4.31
N HIS A 82 12.15 -3.30 4.40
CA HIS A 82 12.18 -2.53 5.65
C HIS A 82 10.77 -2.13 6.13
N LEU A 83 9.79 -1.99 5.24
CA LEU A 83 8.41 -1.58 5.54
C LEU A 83 7.39 -2.70 5.39
N THR A 84 7.74 -3.83 4.77
CA THR A 84 6.87 -4.98 4.56
C THR A 84 7.41 -6.18 5.31
N LEU A 85 6.66 -6.69 6.30
CA LEU A 85 7.05 -7.82 7.13
C LEU A 85 6.98 -9.13 6.35
N ASN A 86 5.85 -9.38 5.69
CA ASN A 86 5.64 -10.53 4.82
C ASN A 86 4.63 -10.22 3.71
N VAL A 87 4.67 -11.03 2.68
CA VAL A 87 3.67 -11.07 1.62
C VAL A 87 3.23 -12.53 1.47
N ASP A 88 1.96 -12.80 1.67
CA ASP A 88 1.37 -14.13 1.59
C ASP A 88 0.30 -14.20 0.52
N THR A 89 0.09 -15.39 -0.04
CA THR A 89 -1.02 -15.67 -0.96
C THR A 89 -1.91 -16.76 -0.39
N ASP A 90 -3.23 -16.65 -0.59
CA ASP A 90 -4.17 -17.72 -0.31
C ASP A 90 -4.42 -18.61 -1.55
N GLU A 91 -5.23 -19.65 -1.40
CA GLU A 91 -5.60 -20.61 -2.47
C GLU A 91 -6.35 -19.97 -3.64
N ASN A 92 -6.99 -18.82 -3.43
CA ASN A 92 -7.73 -18.07 -4.43
C ASN A 92 -6.84 -17.02 -5.14
N GLY A 93 -5.54 -17.02 -4.85
CA GLY A 93 -4.59 -16.08 -5.42
C GLY A 93 -4.67 -14.67 -4.83
N LYS A 94 -5.43 -14.47 -3.74
CA LYS A 94 -5.45 -13.19 -3.04
C LYS A 94 -4.11 -12.99 -2.33
N ILE A 95 -3.51 -11.84 -2.53
CA ILE A 95 -2.21 -11.47 -1.97
C ILE A 95 -2.45 -10.55 -0.78
N THR A 96 -1.85 -10.86 0.36
CA THR A 96 -1.90 -10.02 1.56
C THR A 96 -0.50 -9.60 1.97
N ALA A 97 -0.27 -8.29 2.12
CA ALA A 97 0.94 -7.76 2.70
C ALA A 97 0.69 -7.23 4.11
N VAL A 98 1.60 -7.53 5.02
CA VAL A 98 1.62 -7.00 6.38
C VAL A 98 2.75 -5.97 6.46
N LEU A 99 2.39 -4.72 6.77
CA LEU A 99 3.35 -3.63 6.89
C LEU A 99 3.87 -3.52 8.33
N HIS A 100 5.13 -3.09 8.48
CA HIS A 100 5.73 -2.82 9.76
C HIS A 100 6.58 -1.54 9.71
N ASN A 101 7.14 -1.12 10.84
CA ASN A 101 7.95 0.11 10.95
C ASN A 101 7.20 1.39 10.53
N ILE A 102 5.86 1.37 10.63
CA ILE A 102 4.99 2.53 10.42
C ILE A 102 4.11 2.67 11.67
N PRO A 103 4.57 3.37 12.71
CA PRO A 103 3.88 3.45 14.01
C PRO A 103 2.43 3.94 13.91
N GLU A 104 2.14 4.80 12.94
CA GLU A 104 0.81 5.37 12.74
C GLU A 104 -0.25 4.35 12.31
N LEU A 105 0.16 3.21 11.79
CA LEU A 105 -0.76 2.13 11.41
C LEU A 105 -1.18 1.26 12.60
N GLY A 106 -0.34 1.17 13.64
CA GLY A 106 -0.61 0.32 14.79
C GLY A 106 -0.90 -1.13 14.39
N GLN A 107 -2.04 -1.66 14.83
CA GLN A 107 -2.52 -3.01 14.48
C GLN A 107 -3.17 -3.07 13.09
N HIS A 108 -3.60 -1.93 12.52
CA HIS A 108 -4.27 -1.83 11.23
C HIS A 108 -3.24 -1.67 10.11
N ASN A 109 -2.48 -2.72 9.85
CA ASN A 109 -1.30 -2.69 9.00
C ASN A 109 -1.35 -3.66 7.81
N ARG A 110 -2.55 -4.16 7.46
CA ARG A 110 -2.75 -5.10 6.35
C ARG A 110 -3.34 -4.43 5.12
N ILE A 111 -2.85 -4.84 3.97
CA ILE A 111 -3.38 -4.48 2.65
C ILE A 111 -3.46 -5.74 1.79
N GLU A 112 -4.47 -5.83 0.92
CA GLU A 112 -4.67 -6.99 0.07
C GLU A 112 -4.87 -6.62 -1.39
N MET A 113 -4.47 -7.51 -2.28
CA MET A 113 -4.78 -7.50 -3.71
C MET A 113 -5.59 -8.72 -4.05
N ILE A 114 -6.77 -8.51 -4.62
CA ILE A 114 -7.73 -9.56 -4.97
C ILE A 114 -7.73 -9.71 -6.49
N PRO A 115 -7.42 -10.92 -7.02
CA PRO A 115 -7.49 -11.20 -8.45
C PRO A 115 -8.94 -11.40 -8.91
N TYR A 116 -9.26 -10.95 -10.12
CA TYR A 116 -10.56 -11.11 -10.75
C TYR A 116 -10.43 -11.74 -12.13
N THR A 117 -11.35 -12.64 -12.47
CA THR A 117 -11.40 -13.29 -13.78
C THR A 117 -12.08 -12.44 -14.85
N ASP A 118 -12.64 -11.29 -14.47
CA ASP A 118 -13.28 -10.33 -15.35
C ASP A 118 -12.74 -8.90 -15.16
N ALA A 119 -12.80 -8.10 -16.23
CA ALA A 119 -12.34 -6.71 -16.20
C ALA A 119 -13.29 -5.77 -15.42
N ALA A 120 -14.55 -6.18 -15.21
CA ALA A 120 -15.52 -5.41 -14.43
C ALA A 120 -15.37 -5.60 -12.91
N LEU A 121 -14.43 -6.45 -12.47
CA LEU A 121 -14.14 -6.77 -11.07
C LEU A 121 -15.38 -7.25 -10.31
N GLN A 122 -16.19 -8.11 -10.93
CA GLN A 122 -17.39 -8.69 -10.32
C GLN A 122 -17.18 -10.13 -9.86
N HIS A 123 -16.27 -10.87 -10.51
CA HIS A 123 -15.99 -12.27 -10.24
C HIS A 123 -14.57 -12.45 -9.71
N PRO A 124 -14.37 -12.44 -8.37
CA PRO A 124 -13.06 -12.74 -7.81
C PRO A 124 -12.64 -14.17 -8.21
N ALA A 125 -11.34 -14.37 -8.40
CA ALA A 125 -10.81 -15.68 -8.73
C ALA A 125 -10.99 -16.66 -7.56
N GLU A 126 -11.23 -17.92 -7.89
CA GLU A 126 -11.31 -19.03 -6.96
C GLU A 126 -10.22 -20.05 -7.27
N SER A 127 -9.88 -20.90 -6.31
CA SER A 127 -8.81 -21.92 -6.46
C SER A 127 -8.99 -22.81 -7.69
N LYS A 128 -10.24 -23.08 -8.10
CA LYS A 128 -10.56 -23.84 -9.33
C LYS A 128 -10.13 -23.14 -10.62
N ASP A 129 -10.04 -21.81 -10.61
CA ASP A 129 -9.63 -21.02 -11.79
C ASP A 129 -8.13 -21.13 -12.07
N PHE A 130 -7.37 -21.72 -11.14
CA PHE A 130 -5.95 -22.02 -11.28
C PHE A 130 -5.66 -23.48 -11.62
N LEU A 131 -6.69 -24.32 -11.80
CA LEU A 131 -6.52 -25.69 -12.24
C LEU A 131 -6.43 -25.75 -13.77
N ARG A 132 -5.51 -26.57 -14.30
CA ARG A 132 -5.29 -26.69 -15.76
C ARG A 132 -6.58 -27.01 -16.53
N ALA A 133 -7.49 -27.81 -15.95
CA ALA A 133 -8.73 -28.18 -16.59
C ALA A 133 -9.78 -27.05 -16.65
N THR A 134 -9.70 -26.07 -15.75
CA THR A 134 -10.71 -25.00 -15.58
C THR A 134 -10.05 -23.61 -15.53
N ALA A 135 -8.80 -23.50 -15.95
CA ALA A 135 -8.00 -22.27 -15.86
C ALA A 135 -8.72 -21.08 -16.50
N ARG A 136 -8.78 -19.99 -15.76
CA ARG A 136 -9.30 -18.71 -16.22
C ARG A 136 -8.26 -17.63 -16.01
N PRO A 137 -7.83 -16.92 -17.07
CA PRO A 137 -6.87 -15.84 -16.93
C PRO A 137 -7.38 -14.72 -16.04
N ILE A 138 -6.53 -14.21 -15.15
CA ILE A 138 -6.83 -13.00 -14.39
C ILE A 138 -6.91 -11.80 -15.32
N ARG A 139 -8.02 -11.06 -15.26
CA ARG A 139 -8.34 -9.90 -16.08
C ARG A 139 -8.25 -8.59 -15.33
N GLY A 140 -8.29 -8.63 -14.00
CA GLY A 140 -8.24 -7.43 -13.19
C GLY A 140 -7.74 -7.71 -11.78
N TRP A 141 -7.29 -6.65 -11.11
CA TRP A 141 -6.82 -6.68 -9.74
C TRP A 141 -7.48 -5.55 -8.96
N LYS A 142 -8.00 -5.86 -7.78
CA LYS A 142 -8.54 -4.87 -6.86
C LYS A 142 -7.64 -4.80 -5.63
N CYS A 143 -7.14 -3.60 -5.34
CA CYS A 143 -6.46 -3.32 -4.08
C CYS A 143 -7.49 -2.86 -3.05
N ALA A 144 -7.42 -3.39 -1.83
CA ALA A 144 -8.31 -3.04 -0.74
C ALA A 144 -7.63 -3.22 0.62
N ALA A 145 -8.21 -2.64 1.66
CA ALA A 145 -7.90 -3.01 3.03
C ALA A 145 -8.85 -4.12 3.49
N PRO A 146 -8.36 -5.21 4.10
CA PRO A 146 -9.22 -6.22 4.68
C PRO A 146 -10.08 -5.65 5.83
N ALA A 147 -11.22 -6.29 6.12
CA ALA A 147 -12.12 -5.87 7.20
C ALA A 147 -11.47 -5.95 8.59
N MET A 148 -10.56 -6.92 8.78
CA MET A 148 -9.79 -7.07 10.02
C MET A 148 -8.35 -6.59 9.80
N ASP A 149 -7.87 -5.74 10.69
CA ASP A 149 -6.51 -5.18 10.68
C ASP A 149 -6.13 -4.43 9.40
N GLY A 150 -7.11 -4.03 8.59
CA GLY A 150 -6.90 -3.29 7.35
C GLY A 150 -6.48 -1.84 7.59
N ILE A 151 -5.61 -1.34 6.72
CA ILE A 151 -5.11 0.04 6.77
C ILE A 151 -6.27 1.02 6.59
N ALA A 152 -6.33 2.04 7.45
CA ALA A 152 -7.37 3.08 7.37
C ALA A 152 -7.34 3.80 6.01
N ALA A 153 -8.53 4.11 5.46
CA ALA A 153 -8.69 4.70 4.12
C ALA A 153 -7.90 6.00 3.92
N VAL A 154 -7.66 6.77 4.99
CA VAL A 154 -6.87 8.01 4.93
C VAL A 154 -5.42 7.77 4.52
N TYR A 155 -4.86 6.58 4.80
CA TYR A 155 -3.49 6.19 4.49
C TYR A 155 -3.37 5.35 3.21
N LEU A 156 -4.49 4.95 2.60
CA LEU A 156 -4.48 4.23 1.33
C LEU A 156 -4.30 5.19 0.15
N PRO A 157 -3.58 4.78 -0.89
CA PRO A 157 -3.60 5.48 -2.17
C PRO A 157 -5.00 5.39 -2.81
N SER A 158 -5.30 6.28 -3.74
CA SER A 158 -6.62 6.35 -4.39
C SER A 158 -7.02 5.05 -5.12
N SER A 159 -6.04 4.28 -5.58
CA SER A 159 -6.25 2.98 -6.24
C SER A 159 -6.71 1.84 -5.31
N CYS A 160 -6.63 2.03 -3.99
CA CYS A 160 -6.95 1.02 -2.97
C CYS A 160 -8.08 1.45 -2.02
N ARG A 161 -8.83 2.50 -2.37
CA ARG A 161 -9.97 3.01 -1.59
C ARG A 161 -11.30 2.50 -2.10
#